data_f72ce6aee29fc18e7533ab4685f79838
#
_entry.id   f72ce6aee29fc18e7533ab4685f79838
#
_cell.length_a   1.000
_cell.length_b   1.000
_cell.length_c   1.000
_cell.angle_alpha   90.00
_cell.angle_beta   90.00
_cell.angle_gamma   90.00
#
_symmetry.space_group_name_H-M   'P 1'
#
loop_
_entity.id
_entity.type
_entity.pdbx_description
1 polymer ?
#
loop_
_entity_poly.entity_id
_entity_poly.type
_entity_poly.pdbx_seq_one_letter_code
_entity_poly.pdbx_strand_id
1 'polypeptide(L)'
;MTDPAPTRRGFLLASGTVALAGCSELDARSSDTGEEIRLTQLPDVPDPDESEPILVDDIPVEIEDETLTESATRVTDLLGTLPMPLGPEDVPNGHVRRELTEAAEQATGHLDSARSAQTRLSALESLRRARSEARYAAAGWAFVDDDRTATELQAKHQSTVAEAGAFRSEYEYLGTDPVRAVVVHGQLRNTLERVSSGRPPSSYGDRGELLTVAEWGDHAESARAHLEDSRYLYDRFRATLPSDAGSLEATFETAAESLIESLGQRRDELPSEPEEADELADRLRYRLYDDAESGVRNVDDAGGPARAVLAATDALVGFLAYDRLQSRIDDGDRFRVETGEDVRAMRSAALEAIRTGLEESSRPALVRSVLADAAWRVLHADDELARHHSNVRPRGLHDSIRRYVTATVRAKSVPTACEQVVDALE
;
A
#
# COMPACT_ATOMS: atom_id res chain seq x y z
N MET A 1 5.64 35.48 -39.56
CA MET A 1 4.18 35.37 -39.50
C MET A 1 3.88 33.90 -39.35
N THR A 2 3.76 33.48 -38.12
CA THR A 2 3.48 32.09 -37.71
C THR A 2 2.09 32.05 -37.07
N ASP A 3 1.21 31.29 -37.74
CA ASP A 3 -0.16 31.08 -37.27
C ASP A 3 -0.18 30.25 -35.95
N PRO A 4 -1.03 30.60 -35.00
CA PRO A 4 -1.20 29.81 -33.80
C PRO A 4 -2.21 28.66 -34.02
N ALA A 5 -1.88 27.48 -33.48
CA ALA A 5 -2.73 26.28 -33.48
C ALA A 5 -4.07 26.50 -32.75
N PRO A 6 -5.16 25.86 -33.22
CA PRO A 6 -6.48 26.05 -32.63
C PRO A 6 -6.67 25.25 -31.34
N THR A 7 -7.07 25.96 -30.31
CA THR A 7 -7.48 25.40 -29.02
C THR A 7 -8.82 24.63 -29.10
N ARG A 8 -8.93 23.52 -28.35
CA ARG A 8 -10.04 22.55 -28.29
C ARG A 8 -11.41 23.09 -27.77
N ARG A 9 -11.75 24.35 -27.97
CA ARG A 9 -13.00 24.98 -27.44
C ARG A 9 -14.05 25.33 -28.51
N GLY A 10 -14.10 24.66 -29.63
CA GLY A 10 -14.95 25.05 -30.72
C GLY A 10 -15.74 23.95 -31.43
N PHE A 11 -16.32 22.99 -30.72
CA PHE A 11 -17.19 21.98 -31.38
C PHE A 11 -18.38 21.59 -30.52
N LEU A 12 -19.30 22.51 -30.33
CA LEU A 12 -20.67 22.22 -29.86
C LEU A 12 -21.60 23.32 -30.38
N LEU A 13 -22.14 23.13 -31.56
CA LEU A 13 -23.44 23.66 -31.99
C LEU A 13 -23.80 23.07 -33.37
N ALA A 14 -24.75 22.19 -33.40
CA ALA A 14 -25.79 22.00 -34.39
C ALA A 14 -26.13 20.53 -34.64
N SER A 15 -27.34 20.21 -34.35
CA SER A 15 -28.27 19.29 -35.06
C SER A 15 -29.17 18.61 -34.05
N GLY A 16 -30.42 18.86 -33.93
CA GLY A 16 -31.41 18.57 -34.95
C GLY A 16 -32.38 17.58 -34.37
N THR A 17 -33.56 18.05 -33.89
CA THR A 17 -34.70 17.29 -33.37
C THR A 17 -35.23 16.32 -34.42
N VAL A 18 -35.35 15.02 -34.07
CA VAL A 18 -36.29 14.09 -34.69
C VAL A 18 -37.04 13.38 -33.56
N ALA A 19 -38.29 13.74 -33.44
CA ALA A 19 -39.30 13.03 -32.64
C ALA A 19 -39.74 11.78 -33.38
N LEU A 20 -39.55 10.61 -32.77
CA LEU A 20 -40.30 9.39 -33.13
C LEU A 20 -40.91 8.81 -31.85
N ALA A 21 -42.21 8.95 -31.76
CA ALA A 21 -43.06 8.25 -30.80
C ALA A 21 -43.06 6.75 -31.14
N GLY A 22 -42.68 5.92 -30.18
CA GLY A 22 -42.78 4.48 -30.24
C GLY A 22 -42.97 3.95 -28.83
N CYS A 23 -44.26 3.68 -28.46
CA CYS A 23 -44.57 2.93 -27.24
C CYS A 23 -44.03 1.51 -27.33
N SER A 24 -43.23 1.12 -26.36
CA SER A 24 -43.17 -0.27 -25.96
C SER A 24 -42.97 -0.31 -24.43
N GLU A 25 -44.01 -0.77 -23.75
CA GLU A 25 -43.96 -1.28 -22.39
C GLU A 25 -42.95 -2.43 -22.37
N LEU A 26 -41.79 -2.21 -21.75
CA LEU A 26 -40.92 -3.28 -21.32
C LEU A 26 -40.15 -2.84 -20.06
N ASP A 27 -40.47 -3.57 -19.02
CA ASP A 27 -39.75 -3.70 -17.76
C ASP A 27 -39.58 -2.45 -16.86
N ALA A 28 -40.49 -2.39 -15.89
CA ALA A 28 -40.24 -1.76 -14.60
C ALA A 28 -39.11 -2.50 -13.84
N ARG A 29 -37.89 -2.33 -14.30
CA ARG A 29 -36.71 -2.59 -13.50
C ARG A 29 -36.24 -1.24 -12.95
N SER A 30 -36.45 -1.07 -11.64
CA SER A 30 -35.93 -0.03 -10.74
C SER A 30 -35.30 1.17 -11.47
N SER A 31 -36.08 2.20 -11.68
CA SER A 31 -35.62 3.52 -12.12
C SER A 31 -34.73 4.11 -11.04
N ASP A 32 -33.44 3.97 -11.22
CA ASP A 32 -32.42 4.71 -10.49
C ASP A 32 -32.48 6.17 -10.97
N THR A 33 -33.40 6.94 -10.41
CA THR A 33 -33.64 8.35 -10.74
C THR A 33 -32.86 9.31 -9.83
N GLY A 34 -31.72 8.89 -9.29
CA GLY A 34 -30.83 9.78 -8.57
C GLY A 34 -30.30 10.90 -9.49
N GLU A 35 -30.42 12.15 -9.08
CA GLU A 35 -29.85 13.29 -9.78
C GLU A 35 -28.32 13.09 -9.88
N GLU A 36 -27.73 13.36 -11.05
CA GLU A 36 -26.28 13.23 -11.25
C GLU A 36 -25.52 14.30 -10.43
N ILE A 37 -24.53 13.87 -9.68
CA ILE A 37 -23.63 14.72 -8.94
C ILE A 37 -22.62 15.32 -9.93
N ARG A 38 -22.49 16.65 -9.93
CA ARG A 38 -21.55 17.34 -10.81
C ARG A 38 -20.12 17.15 -10.28
N LEU A 39 -19.15 17.03 -11.19
CA LEU A 39 -17.73 16.95 -10.80
C LEU A 39 -17.29 18.10 -9.87
N THR A 40 -17.78 19.31 -10.14
CA THR A 40 -17.47 20.49 -9.31
C THR A 40 -18.06 20.45 -7.88
N GLN A 41 -18.89 19.48 -7.59
CA GLN A 41 -19.49 19.24 -6.28
C GLN A 41 -18.73 18.16 -5.48
N LEU A 42 -17.92 17.34 -6.16
CA LEU A 42 -17.07 16.35 -5.48
C LEU A 42 -15.96 17.02 -4.68
N PRO A 43 -15.32 16.30 -3.73
CA PRO A 43 -14.10 16.78 -3.10
C PRO A 43 -13.06 17.18 -4.13
N ASP A 44 -12.30 18.22 -3.84
CA ASP A 44 -11.06 18.50 -4.55
C ASP A 44 -10.02 17.52 -4.02
N VAL A 45 -9.61 16.59 -4.88
CA VAL A 45 -8.61 15.56 -4.59
C VAL A 45 -7.47 15.73 -5.58
N PRO A 46 -6.21 15.49 -5.16
CA PRO A 46 -5.07 15.53 -6.07
C PRO A 46 -5.22 14.52 -7.21
N ASP A 47 -4.54 14.75 -8.33
CA ASP A 47 -4.37 13.73 -9.35
C ASP A 47 -3.69 12.50 -8.73
N PRO A 48 -4.03 11.25 -9.15
CA PRO A 48 -3.40 10.05 -8.60
C PRO A 48 -1.86 10.08 -8.65
N ASP A 49 -1.29 10.70 -9.68
CA ASP A 49 0.17 10.84 -9.84
C ASP A 49 0.79 11.93 -8.93
N GLU A 50 -0.04 12.80 -8.34
CA GLU A 50 0.36 13.91 -7.47
C GLU A 50 -0.11 13.71 -6.01
N SER A 51 -0.76 12.59 -5.70
CA SER A 51 -1.32 12.31 -4.37
C SER A 51 -0.22 12.07 -3.35
N GLU A 52 -0.17 12.91 -2.32
CA GLU A 52 0.71 12.69 -1.17
C GLU A 52 0.07 11.71 -0.17
N PRO A 53 0.86 10.82 0.48
CA PRO A 53 0.35 9.94 1.51
C PRO A 53 -0.23 10.74 2.68
N ILE A 54 -1.47 10.42 3.08
CA ILE A 54 -2.15 11.03 4.23
C ILE A 54 -1.41 10.71 5.53
N LEU A 55 -0.81 9.54 5.58
CA LEU A 55 0.04 9.07 6.66
C LEU A 55 1.29 8.45 6.04
N VAL A 56 2.43 8.96 6.42
CA VAL A 56 3.73 8.49 5.92
C VAL A 56 4.26 7.41 6.86
N ASP A 57 4.76 6.32 6.29
CA ASP A 57 5.39 5.25 7.04
C ASP A 57 6.62 5.75 7.79
N ASP A 58 6.74 5.34 9.03
CA ASP A 58 7.84 5.69 9.91
C ASP A 58 8.19 4.52 10.83
N ILE A 59 9.44 4.48 11.28
CA ILE A 59 9.95 3.47 12.20
C ILE A 59 10.72 4.18 13.33
N PRO A 60 10.56 3.76 14.60
CA PRO A 60 11.26 4.41 15.71
C PRO A 60 12.76 3.99 15.78
N VAL A 61 13.45 4.10 14.63
CA VAL A 61 14.88 3.84 14.43
C VAL A 61 15.45 4.98 13.61
N GLU A 62 16.57 5.55 14.06
CA GLU A 62 17.24 6.61 13.32
C GLU A 62 17.93 6.06 12.07
N ILE A 63 17.59 6.58 10.90
CA ILE A 63 18.21 6.26 9.61
C ILE A 63 19.18 7.39 9.26
N GLU A 64 20.44 7.05 8.97
CA GLU A 64 21.50 8.02 8.67
C GLU A 64 21.46 8.49 7.22
N ASP A 65 21.86 9.73 6.97
CA ASP A 65 21.94 10.32 5.61
C ASP A 65 22.97 9.57 4.72
N GLU A 66 24.00 9.00 5.33
CA GLU A 66 25.03 8.23 4.63
C GLU A 66 24.42 7.01 3.92
N THR A 67 23.58 6.24 4.61
CA THR A 67 22.88 5.07 4.04
C THR A 67 21.97 5.45 2.87
N LEU A 68 21.22 6.56 3.02
CA LEU A 68 20.38 7.07 1.93
C LEU A 68 21.23 7.50 0.73
N THR A 69 22.36 8.15 0.99
CA THR A 69 23.31 8.59 -0.06
C THR A 69 23.95 7.42 -0.78
N GLU A 70 24.37 6.38 -0.07
CA GLU A 70 24.91 5.15 -0.67
C GLU A 70 23.89 4.45 -1.57
N SER A 71 22.64 4.34 -1.10
CA SER A 71 21.56 3.77 -1.89
C SER A 71 21.25 4.60 -3.14
N ALA A 72 21.23 5.94 -3.04
CA ALA A 72 21.05 6.84 -4.18
C ALA A 72 22.22 6.76 -5.18
N THR A 73 23.46 6.65 -4.69
CA THR A 73 24.65 6.46 -5.52
C THR A 73 24.54 5.16 -6.31
N ARG A 74 24.09 4.08 -5.66
CA ARG A 74 23.86 2.79 -6.32
C ARG A 74 22.88 2.91 -7.51
N VAL A 75 21.80 3.69 -7.38
CA VAL A 75 20.86 3.96 -8.48
C VAL A 75 21.55 4.70 -9.61
N THR A 76 22.30 5.77 -9.26
CA THR A 76 23.02 6.59 -10.25
C THR A 76 24.07 5.77 -11.02
N ASP A 77 24.80 4.89 -10.34
CA ASP A 77 25.78 4.00 -10.94
C ASP A 77 25.14 3.02 -11.93
N LEU A 78 23.97 2.45 -11.56
CA LEU A 78 23.22 1.56 -12.44
C LEU A 78 22.74 2.29 -13.69
N LEU A 79 22.10 3.45 -13.53
CA LEU A 79 21.63 4.26 -14.65
C LEU A 79 22.78 4.76 -15.54
N GLY A 80 23.94 5.03 -14.94
CA GLY A 80 25.15 5.47 -15.67
C GLY A 80 25.72 4.41 -16.62
N THR A 81 25.28 3.16 -16.54
CA THR A 81 25.68 2.11 -17.49
C THR A 81 24.90 2.14 -18.80
N LEU A 82 23.77 2.87 -18.85
CA LEU A 82 22.92 2.95 -20.05
C LEU A 82 23.36 4.12 -20.95
N PRO A 83 23.42 3.94 -22.29
CA PRO A 83 23.68 5.01 -23.24
C PRO A 83 22.40 5.81 -23.52
N MET A 84 21.88 6.51 -22.51
CA MET A 84 20.63 7.26 -22.63
C MET A 84 20.79 8.54 -23.48
N PRO A 85 19.86 8.86 -24.38
CA PRO A 85 18.62 8.11 -24.67
C PRO A 85 18.89 6.90 -25.60
N LEU A 86 18.22 5.77 -25.32
CA LEU A 86 18.32 4.55 -26.16
C LEU A 86 17.74 4.78 -27.55
N GLY A 87 18.55 4.54 -28.59
CA GLY A 87 18.17 4.62 -30.00
C GLY A 87 17.77 3.26 -30.61
N PRO A 88 17.23 3.27 -31.86
CA PRO A 88 16.97 2.04 -32.61
C PRO A 88 18.24 1.25 -32.92
N GLU A 89 19.39 1.91 -32.98
CA GLU A 89 20.71 1.33 -33.15
C GLU A 89 21.18 0.54 -31.91
N ASP A 90 20.78 1.01 -30.73
CA ASP A 90 21.11 0.34 -29.44
C ASP A 90 20.17 -0.85 -29.21
N VAL A 91 18.85 -0.60 -29.28
CA VAL A 91 17.80 -1.60 -29.10
C VAL A 91 16.80 -1.52 -30.24
N PRO A 92 16.95 -2.36 -31.31
CA PRO A 92 16.09 -2.30 -32.49
C PRO A 92 14.61 -2.53 -32.20
N ASN A 93 14.27 -3.38 -31.25
CA ASN A 93 12.88 -3.65 -30.88
C ASN A 93 12.30 -2.46 -30.09
N GLY A 94 11.34 -1.76 -30.72
CA GLY A 94 10.74 -0.55 -30.13
C GLY A 94 9.96 -0.80 -28.82
N HIS A 95 9.40 -2.01 -28.62
CA HIS A 95 8.73 -2.36 -27.36
C HIS A 95 9.77 -2.51 -26.25
N VAL A 96 10.78 -3.33 -26.49
CA VAL A 96 11.86 -3.55 -25.50
C VAL A 96 12.57 -2.25 -25.13
N ARG A 97 12.90 -1.42 -26.14
CA ARG A 97 13.52 -0.11 -25.90
C ARG A 97 12.66 0.78 -25.02
N ARG A 98 11.35 0.80 -25.24
CA ARG A 98 10.42 1.58 -24.42
C ARG A 98 10.39 1.05 -22.98
N GLU A 99 10.28 -0.25 -22.77
CA GLU A 99 10.30 -0.86 -21.41
C GLU A 99 11.57 -0.47 -20.63
N LEU A 100 12.76 -0.55 -21.26
CA LEU A 100 14.01 -0.14 -20.62
C LEU A 100 14.07 1.37 -20.33
N THR A 101 13.53 2.20 -21.22
CA THR A 101 13.47 3.64 -21.03
C THR A 101 12.51 4.01 -19.90
N GLU A 102 11.32 3.42 -19.87
CA GLU A 102 10.32 3.63 -18.83
C GLU A 102 10.85 3.22 -17.46
N ALA A 103 11.57 2.08 -17.35
CA ALA A 103 12.20 1.68 -16.10
C ALA A 103 13.28 2.68 -15.63
N ALA A 104 14.11 3.21 -16.54
CA ALA A 104 15.09 4.24 -16.21
C ALA A 104 14.43 5.57 -15.76
N GLU A 105 13.32 5.94 -16.38
CA GLU A 105 12.52 7.11 -15.98
C GLU A 105 11.85 6.89 -14.61
N GLN A 106 11.28 5.72 -14.37
CA GLN A 106 10.71 5.35 -13.07
C GLN A 106 11.76 5.36 -11.95
N ALA A 107 12.97 4.83 -12.22
CA ALA A 107 14.08 4.90 -11.28
C ALA A 107 14.43 6.36 -10.91
N THR A 108 14.44 7.25 -11.89
CA THR A 108 14.68 8.69 -11.67
C THR A 108 13.54 9.32 -10.87
N GLY A 109 12.29 9.00 -11.18
CA GLY A 109 11.11 9.47 -10.45
C GLY A 109 11.14 9.00 -8.97
N HIS A 110 11.53 7.76 -8.70
CA HIS A 110 11.70 7.26 -7.34
C HIS A 110 12.87 7.91 -6.60
N LEU A 111 13.97 8.30 -7.29
CA LEU A 111 15.03 9.12 -6.69
C LEU A 111 14.50 10.49 -6.25
N ASP A 112 13.66 11.13 -7.06
CA ASP A 112 13.06 12.42 -6.72
C ASP A 112 12.07 12.28 -5.57
N SER A 113 11.28 11.20 -5.55
CA SER A 113 10.41 10.85 -4.42
C SER A 113 11.21 10.66 -3.13
N ALA A 114 12.38 10.02 -3.19
CA ALA A 114 13.24 9.85 -2.01
C ALA A 114 13.77 11.19 -1.48
N ARG A 115 14.10 12.13 -2.37
CA ARG A 115 14.58 13.47 -1.98
C ARG A 115 13.50 14.34 -1.32
N SER A 116 12.26 14.16 -1.72
CA SER A 116 11.09 14.87 -1.19
C SER A 116 10.37 14.12 -0.07
N ALA A 117 10.82 12.93 0.30
CA ALA A 117 10.17 12.09 1.29
C ALA A 117 10.05 12.76 2.65
N GLN A 118 8.89 12.63 3.30
CA GLN A 118 8.61 13.25 4.58
C GLN A 118 9.29 12.52 5.76
N THR A 119 9.57 11.21 5.61
CA THR A 119 10.32 10.42 6.60
C THR A 119 11.52 9.74 5.95
N ARG A 120 12.52 9.42 6.77
CA ARG A 120 13.70 8.68 6.31
C ARG A 120 13.36 7.26 5.89
N LEU A 121 12.37 6.63 6.51
CA LEU A 121 11.89 5.31 6.09
C LEU A 121 11.27 5.37 4.69
N SER A 122 10.40 6.35 4.41
CA SER A 122 9.82 6.55 3.07
C SER A 122 10.90 6.85 2.02
N ALA A 123 11.95 7.60 2.39
CA ALA A 123 13.11 7.82 1.52
C ALA A 123 13.81 6.50 1.18
N LEU A 124 14.07 5.66 2.20
CA LEU A 124 14.70 4.35 2.02
C LEU A 124 13.88 3.43 1.13
N GLU A 125 12.55 3.41 1.31
CA GLU A 125 11.63 2.63 0.48
C GLU A 125 11.58 3.10 -0.97
N SER A 126 11.59 4.41 -1.19
CA SER A 126 11.65 4.98 -2.53
C SER A 126 12.99 4.65 -3.22
N LEU A 127 14.10 4.70 -2.49
CA LEU A 127 15.42 4.30 -3.00
C LEU A 127 15.48 2.81 -3.33
N ARG A 128 14.83 1.94 -2.55
CA ARG A 128 14.70 0.51 -2.87
C ARG A 128 14.02 0.29 -4.22
N ARG A 129 12.90 0.98 -4.46
CA ARG A 129 12.19 0.93 -5.74
C ARG A 129 13.07 1.48 -6.87
N ALA A 130 13.71 2.62 -6.65
CA ALA A 130 14.63 3.21 -7.61
C ALA A 130 15.77 2.24 -8.02
N ARG A 131 16.35 1.50 -7.05
CA ARG A 131 17.38 0.50 -7.29
C ARG A 131 16.89 -0.65 -8.16
N SER A 132 15.68 -1.16 -7.90
CA SER A 132 15.03 -2.22 -8.66
C SER A 132 14.83 -1.81 -10.11
N GLU A 133 14.19 -0.68 -10.35
CA GLU A 133 13.94 -0.16 -11.70
C GLU A 133 15.24 0.16 -12.46
N ALA A 134 16.20 0.79 -11.80
CA ALA A 134 17.50 1.05 -12.40
C ALA A 134 18.23 -0.25 -12.78
N ARG A 135 18.11 -1.28 -11.96
CA ARG A 135 18.72 -2.59 -12.25
C ARG A 135 18.01 -3.33 -13.36
N TYR A 136 16.67 -3.21 -13.45
CA TYR A 136 15.91 -3.73 -14.59
C TYR A 136 16.46 -3.17 -15.89
N ALA A 137 16.55 -1.85 -16.01
CA ALA A 137 17.06 -1.18 -17.20
C ALA A 137 18.52 -1.57 -17.50
N ALA A 138 19.40 -1.53 -16.48
CA ALA A 138 20.82 -1.87 -16.62
C ALA A 138 21.05 -3.35 -16.98
N ALA A 139 20.26 -4.27 -16.47
CA ALA A 139 20.38 -5.69 -16.80
C ALA A 139 19.91 -5.99 -18.23
N GLY A 140 18.80 -5.36 -18.66
CA GLY A 140 18.33 -5.46 -20.03
C GLY A 140 19.34 -4.91 -21.03
N TRP A 141 19.98 -3.77 -20.71
CA TRP A 141 21.06 -3.22 -21.52
C TRP A 141 22.30 -4.14 -21.54
N ALA A 142 22.73 -4.66 -20.40
CA ALA A 142 23.87 -5.56 -20.32
C ALA A 142 23.69 -6.88 -21.10
N PHE A 143 22.46 -7.30 -21.36
CA PHE A 143 22.18 -8.40 -22.30
C PHE A 143 22.53 -8.00 -23.75
N VAL A 144 22.29 -6.75 -24.14
CA VAL A 144 22.59 -6.26 -25.52
C VAL A 144 24.08 -6.02 -25.72
N ASP A 145 24.75 -5.45 -24.71
CA ASP A 145 26.13 -4.97 -24.78
C ASP A 145 27.17 -6.05 -24.43
N ASP A 146 26.89 -6.87 -23.41
CA ASP A 146 27.85 -7.81 -22.81
C ASP A 146 27.40 -9.30 -22.88
N ASP A 147 26.33 -9.65 -23.60
CA ASP A 147 25.75 -10.99 -23.68
C ASP A 147 25.42 -11.60 -22.26
N ARG A 148 25.06 -10.77 -21.28
CA ARG A 148 24.76 -11.23 -19.94
C ARG A 148 23.51 -12.08 -19.90
N THR A 149 23.53 -13.13 -19.08
CA THR A 149 22.46 -14.12 -19.01
C THR A 149 21.63 -14.03 -17.71
N ALA A 150 20.40 -14.51 -17.75
CA ALA A 150 19.55 -14.63 -16.58
C ALA A 150 20.16 -15.52 -15.48
N THR A 151 20.97 -16.51 -15.86
CA THR A 151 21.57 -17.49 -14.92
C THR A 151 22.44 -16.85 -13.84
N GLU A 152 23.24 -15.84 -14.20
CA GLU A 152 24.07 -15.12 -13.23
C GLU A 152 23.22 -14.32 -12.23
N LEU A 153 22.13 -13.72 -12.70
CA LEU A 153 21.22 -12.94 -11.86
C LEU A 153 20.38 -13.85 -10.96
N GLN A 154 19.95 -14.98 -11.47
CA GLN A 154 19.32 -16.05 -10.68
C GLN A 154 20.22 -16.54 -9.56
N ALA A 155 21.49 -16.81 -9.85
CA ALA A 155 22.46 -17.25 -8.84
C ALA A 155 22.66 -16.17 -7.75
N LYS A 156 22.72 -14.88 -8.14
CA LYS A 156 22.81 -13.76 -7.17
C LYS A 156 21.55 -13.68 -6.30
N HIS A 157 20.35 -13.76 -6.90
CA HIS A 157 19.11 -13.78 -6.15
C HIS A 157 19.08 -14.95 -5.15
N GLN A 158 19.41 -16.17 -5.58
CA GLN A 158 19.45 -17.35 -4.73
C GLN A 158 20.45 -17.21 -3.57
N SER A 159 21.64 -16.62 -3.83
CA SER A 159 22.62 -16.31 -2.78
C SER A 159 22.04 -15.35 -1.76
N THR A 160 21.37 -14.27 -2.19
CA THR A 160 20.75 -13.29 -1.31
C THR A 160 19.61 -13.92 -0.47
N VAL A 161 18.80 -14.79 -1.06
CA VAL A 161 17.77 -15.55 -0.32
C VAL A 161 18.39 -16.45 0.75
N ALA A 162 19.50 -17.14 0.42
CA ALA A 162 20.22 -17.98 1.38
C ALA A 162 20.82 -17.13 2.54
N GLU A 163 21.40 -15.97 2.21
CA GLU A 163 21.90 -15.00 3.22
C GLU A 163 20.77 -14.46 4.13
N ALA A 164 19.60 -14.19 3.57
CA ALA A 164 18.42 -13.79 4.35
C ALA A 164 17.95 -14.92 5.26
N GLY A 165 18.01 -16.18 4.81
CA GLY A 165 17.75 -17.37 5.62
C GLY A 165 18.71 -17.48 6.80
N ALA A 166 20.01 -17.28 6.58
CA ALA A 166 21.01 -17.27 7.64
C ALA A 166 20.75 -16.14 8.65
N PHE A 167 20.54 -14.92 8.17
CA PHE A 167 20.22 -13.77 9.04
C PHE A 167 18.93 -14.02 9.85
N ARG A 168 17.92 -14.66 9.24
CA ARG A 168 16.67 -15.02 9.93
C ARG A 168 16.89 -16.03 11.07
N SER A 169 17.82 -16.98 10.90
CA SER A 169 18.14 -17.98 11.93
C SER A 169 18.95 -17.43 13.12
N GLU A 170 19.63 -16.31 12.92
CA GLU A 170 20.43 -15.61 13.95
C GLU A 170 19.70 -14.40 14.54
N TYR A 171 18.47 -14.13 14.06
CA TYR A 171 17.69 -12.96 14.44
C TYR A 171 17.18 -13.07 15.87
N GLU A 172 17.45 -12.05 16.70
CA GLU A 172 17.00 -11.96 18.09
C GLU A 172 16.02 -10.79 18.25
N TYR A 173 14.93 -11.01 18.96
CA TYR A 173 13.94 -9.99 19.29
C TYR A 173 14.36 -9.18 20.52
N LEU A 174 15.43 -8.39 20.40
CA LEU A 174 15.98 -7.60 21.50
C LEU A 174 15.14 -6.35 21.78
N GLY A 175 15.08 -5.93 23.05
CA GLY A 175 14.41 -4.68 23.43
C GLY A 175 14.34 -4.46 24.94
N THR A 176 13.90 -3.24 25.31
CA THR A 176 13.60 -2.86 26.70
C THR A 176 12.19 -2.30 26.85
N ASP A 177 11.58 -1.86 25.74
CA ASP A 177 10.18 -1.43 25.64
C ASP A 177 9.50 -2.36 24.62
N PRO A 178 8.59 -3.28 25.08
CA PRO A 178 7.95 -4.25 24.20
C PRO A 178 7.12 -3.58 23.08
N VAL A 179 6.45 -2.47 23.37
CA VAL A 179 5.61 -1.77 22.38
C VAL A 179 6.44 -1.13 21.28
N ARG A 180 7.57 -0.48 21.61
CA ARG A 180 8.51 0.05 20.61
C ARG A 180 9.15 -1.11 19.83
N ALA A 181 9.57 -2.14 20.51
CA ALA A 181 10.28 -3.27 19.90
C ALA A 181 9.38 -4.06 18.94
N VAL A 182 8.09 -4.28 19.26
CA VAL A 182 7.17 -5.01 18.38
C VAL A 182 6.98 -4.29 17.05
N VAL A 183 6.89 -2.95 17.03
CA VAL A 183 6.79 -2.17 15.81
C VAL A 183 8.06 -2.30 14.96
N VAL A 184 9.23 -2.16 15.58
CA VAL A 184 10.51 -2.28 14.87
C VAL A 184 10.69 -3.69 14.31
N HIS A 185 10.57 -4.71 15.14
CA HIS A 185 10.76 -6.10 14.72
C HIS A 185 9.70 -6.56 13.71
N GLY A 186 8.45 -6.10 13.84
CA GLY A 186 7.40 -6.37 12.87
C GLY A 186 7.74 -5.81 11.49
N GLN A 187 8.18 -4.56 11.40
CA GLN A 187 8.59 -3.93 10.15
C GLN A 187 9.84 -4.59 9.55
N LEU A 188 10.84 -4.89 10.37
CA LEU A 188 12.04 -5.60 9.93
C LEU A 188 11.72 -6.99 9.37
N ARG A 189 10.90 -7.75 10.07
CA ARG A 189 10.47 -9.09 9.62
C ARG A 189 9.66 -9.01 8.32
N ASN A 190 8.78 -8.03 8.18
CA ASN A 190 8.05 -7.79 6.94
C ASN A 190 9.00 -7.48 5.78
N THR A 191 10.00 -6.61 5.99
CA THR A 191 11.01 -6.27 4.98
C THR A 191 11.85 -7.50 4.62
N LEU A 192 12.26 -8.29 5.60
CA LEU A 192 13.07 -9.51 5.39
C LEU A 192 12.31 -10.61 4.63
N GLU A 193 11.00 -10.74 4.82
CA GLU A 193 10.19 -11.69 4.06
C GLU A 193 10.09 -11.33 2.58
N ARG A 194 10.11 -10.04 2.26
CA ARG A 194 10.10 -9.58 0.86
C ARG A 194 11.32 -10.01 0.07
N VAL A 195 12.43 -10.37 0.72
CA VAL A 195 13.62 -10.94 0.05
C VAL A 195 13.29 -12.19 -0.76
N SER A 196 12.35 -13.01 -0.27
CA SER A 196 11.97 -14.29 -0.90
C SER A 196 10.58 -14.29 -1.55
N SER A 197 9.81 -13.21 -1.42
CA SER A 197 8.41 -13.17 -1.83
C SER A 197 8.18 -12.89 -3.32
N GLY A 198 9.22 -12.52 -4.08
CA GLY A 198 9.11 -12.26 -5.50
C GLY A 198 8.72 -13.50 -6.29
N ARG A 199 7.65 -13.42 -7.10
CA ARG A 199 7.35 -14.47 -8.07
C ARG A 199 8.44 -14.46 -9.14
N PRO A 200 9.17 -15.58 -9.37
CA PRO A 200 10.22 -15.58 -10.37
C PRO A 200 9.65 -15.21 -11.74
N PRO A 201 10.41 -14.52 -12.58
CA PRO A 201 10.02 -14.20 -13.94
C PRO A 201 9.49 -15.46 -14.63
N SER A 202 8.29 -15.36 -15.22
CA SER A 202 7.67 -16.51 -15.83
C SER A 202 8.41 -16.85 -17.12
N SER A 203 8.93 -18.06 -17.22
CA SER A 203 9.39 -18.65 -18.49
C SER A 203 8.23 -18.88 -19.49
N TYR A 204 7.00 -18.60 -19.09
CA TYR A 204 5.76 -18.80 -19.84
C TYR A 204 5.23 -17.47 -20.37
N GLY A 205 5.96 -16.81 -21.25
CA GLY A 205 5.45 -15.66 -21.95
C GLY A 205 6.38 -15.29 -23.09
N ASP A 206 5.82 -14.87 -24.23
CA ASP A 206 6.52 -14.39 -25.42
C ASP A 206 7.29 -13.05 -25.19
N ARG A 207 7.75 -12.79 -23.96
CA ARG A 207 8.43 -11.51 -23.61
C ARG A 207 9.85 -11.39 -24.17
N GLY A 208 10.44 -12.50 -24.59
CA GLY A 208 11.81 -12.53 -25.09
C GLY A 208 12.88 -12.58 -23.99
N GLU A 209 14.07 -13.07 -24.38
CA GLU A 209 15.17 -13.35 -23.45
C GLU A 209 15.70 -12.10 -22.76
N LEU A 210 15.78 -10.96 -23.47
CA LEU A 210 16.24 -9.71 -22.93
C LEU A 210 15.38 -9.23 -21.74
N LEU A 211 14.06 -9.20 -21.89
CA LEU A 211 13.16 -8.77 -20.81
C LEU A 211 13.19 -9.76 -19.64
N THR A 212 13.40 -11.05 -19.88
CA THR A 212 13.63 -12.03 -18.82
C THR A 212 14.91 -11.74 -18.03
N VAL A 213 15.99 -11.31 -18.69
CA VAL A 213 17.22 -10.87 -18.02
C VAL A 213 16.99 -9.61 -17.22
N ALA A 214 16.25 -8.62 -17.77
CA ALA A 214 15.88 -7.40 -17.08
C ALA A 214 15.07 -7.68 -15.80
N GLU A 215 14.03 -8.53 -15.89
CA GLU A 215 13.22 -8.96 -14.74
C GLU A 215 14.06 -9.65 -13.66
N TRP A 216 14.99 -10.55 -14.03
CA TRP A 216 15.92 -11.14 -13.05
C TRP A 216 16.88 -10.10 -12.45
N GLY A 217 17.22 -9.06 -13.19
CA GLY A 217 17.96 -7.91 -12.66
C GLY A 217 17.22 -7.21 -11.53
N ASP A 218 15.96 -6.86 -11.79
CA ASP A 218 15.05 -6.29 -10.78
C ASP A 218 14.93 -7.19 -9.54
N HIS A 219 14.57 -8.45 -9.71
CA HIS A 219 14.42 -9.39 -8.59
C HIS A 219 15.68 -9.53 -7.74
N ALA A 220 16.86 -9.63 -8.38
CA ALA A 220 18.11 -9.78 -7.66
C ALA A 220 18.47 -8.51 -6.86
N GLU A 221 18.26 -7.31 -7.43
CA GLU A 221 18.53 -6.05 -6.75
C GLU A 221 17.49 -5.76 -5.66
N SER A 222 16.19 -6.03 -5.92
CA SER A 222 15.12 -5.90 -4.94
C SER A 222 15.38 -6.76 -3.71
N ALA A 223 15.68 -8.05 -3.90
CA ALA A 223 16.02 -8.95 -2.80
C ALA A 223 17.22 -8.44 -2.00
N ARG A 224 18.26 -7.97 -2.70
CA ARG A 224 19.45 -7.42 -2.06
C ARG A 224 19.17 -6.17 -1.27
N ALA A 225 18.42 -5.22 -1.82
CA ALA A 225 18.07 -4.00 -1.14
C ALA A 225 17.24 -4.28 0.14
N HIS A 226 16.26 -5.18 0.08
CA HIS A 226 15.49 -5.58 1.25
C HIS A 226 16.34 -6.21 2.35
N LEU A 227 17.33 -7.04 2.00
CA LEU A 227 18.22 -7.66 2.98
C LEU A 227 19.17 -6.62 3.61
N GLU A 228 19.76 -5.75 2.79
CA GLU A 228 20.65 -4.67 3.26
C GLU A 228 19.92 -3.73 4.23
N ASP A 229 18.72 -3.28 3.86
CA ASP A 229 17.90 -2.42 4.71
C ASP A 229 17.50 -3.12 6.02
N SER A 230 17.12 -4.41 5.96
CA SER A 230 16.76 -5.18 7.16
C SER A 230 17.94 -5.30 8.13
N ARG A 231 19.13 -5.61 7.62
CA ARG A 231 20.37 -5.68 8.44
C ARG A 231 20.71 -4.32 9.03
N TYR A 232 20.72 -3.28 8.21
CA TYR A 232 21.03 -1.92 8.64
C TYR A 232 20.08 -1.45 9.74
N LEU A 233 18.77 -1.55 9.54
CA LEU A 233 17.78 -1.12 10.53
C LEU A 233 17.89 -1.95 11.83
N TYR A 234 18.15 -3.26 11.74
CA TYR A 234 18.38 -4.11 12.89
C TYR A 234 19.60 -3.68 13.69
N ASP A 235 20.74 -3.45 13.02
CA ASP A 235 21.99 -3.01 13.66
C ASP A 235 21.82 -1.62 14.30
N ARG A 236 21.11 -0.71 13.61
CA ARG A 236 20.79 0.63 14.16
C ARG A 236 19.90 0.53 15.40
N PHE A 237 18.85 -0.27 15.35
CA PHE A 237 17.99 -0.48 16.51
C PHE A 237 18.79 -1.06 17.67
N ARG A 238 19.55 -2.11 17.42
CA ARG A 238 20.39 -2.77 18.42
C ARG A 238 21.39 -1.81 19.06
N ALA A 239 21.99 -0.92 18.28
CA ALA A 239 22.93 0.08 18.78
C ALA A 239 22.30 1.10 19.73
N THR A 240 20.96 1.30 19.69
CA THR A 240 20.24 2.17 20.64
C THR A 240 19.90 1.50 21.96
N LEU A 241 20.05 0.18 22.06
CA LEU A 241 19.69 -0.58 23.24
C LEU A 241 20.81 -0.54 24.28
N PRO A 242 20.46 -0.52 25.58
CA PRO A 242 21.45 -0.68 26.63
C PRO A 242 22.06 -2.11 26.61
N SER A 243 23.22 -2.26 27.22
CA SER A 243 23.97 -3.52 27.18
C SER A 243 23.29 -4.69 27.89
N ASP A 244 22.30 -4.43 28.71
CA ASP A 244 21.46 -5.39 29.45
C ASP A 244 20.11 -5.66 28.81
N ALA A 245 19.86 -5.15 27.58
CA ALA A 245 18.65 -5.47 26.84
C ALA A 245 18.54 -6.96 26.58
N GLY A 246 17.39 -7.52 26.94
CA GLY A 246 17.07 -8.94 26.78
C GLY A 246 16.25 -9.26 25.53
N SER A 247 16.04 -10.55 25.31
CA SER A 247 15.11 -11.02 24.30
C SER A 247 13.68 -10.79 24.75
N LEU A 248 12.84 -10.26 23.87
CA LEU A 248 11.40 -10.08 24.03
C LEU A 248 10.59 -11.16 23.27
N GLU A 249 11.26 -12.18 22.74
CA GLU A 249 10.60 -13.22 21.94
C GLU A 249 9.45 -13.88 22.72
N ALA A 250 9.71 -14.36 23.94
CA ALA A 250 8.69 -14.96 24.79
C ALA A 250 7.55 -13.99 25.16
N THR A 251 7.85 -12.69 25.31
CA THR A 251 6.83 -11.66 25.54
C THR A 251 5.91 -11.53 24.32
N PHE A 252 6.48 -11.49 23.11
CA PHE A 252 5.71 -11.41 21.88
C PHE A 252 4.90 -12.69 21.61
N GLU A 253 5.47 -13.87 21.90
CA GLU A 253 4.76 -15.14 21.80
C GLU A 253 3.55 -15.17 22.73
N THR A 254 3.74 -14.84 24.01
CA THR A 254 2.66 -14.80 25.01
C THR A 254 1.58 -13.77 24.63
N ALA A 255 1.98 -12.58 24.19
CA ALA A 255 1.05 -11.56 23.74
C ALA A 255 0.27 -12.01 22.48
N ALA A 256 0.95 -12.61 21.50
CA ALA A 256 0.29 -13.15 20.31
C ALA A 256 -0.72 -14.24 20.66
N GLU A 257 -0.36 -15.19 21.53
CA GLU A 257 -1.26 -16.26 21.99
C GLU A 257 -2.51 -15.70 22.68
N SER A 258 -2.35 -14.74 23.61
CA SER A 258 -3.45 -14.07 24.29
C SER A 258 -4.38 -13.33 23.31
N LEU A 259 -3.81 -12.61 22.35
CA LEU A 259 -4.57 -11.91 21.33
C LEU A 259 -5.31 -12.87 20.38
N ILE A 260 -4.69 -13.98 19.98
CA ILE A 260 -5.31 -15.03 19.16
C ILE A 260 -6.50 -15.65 19.90
N GLU A 261 -6.36 -15.94 21.20
CA GLU A 261 -7.48 -16.44 22.00
C GLU A 261 -8.65 -15.45 22.04
N SER A 262 -8.36 -14.17 22.29
CA SER A 262 -9.37 -13.10 22.28
C SER A 262 -10.05 -12.96 20.90
N LEU A 263 -9.28 -13.03 19.81
CA LEU A 263 -9.80 -13.00 18.45
C LEU A 263 -10.68 -14.22 18.13
N GLY A 264 -10.30 -15.41 18.63
CA GLY A 264 -11.11 -16.63 18.52
C GLY A 264 -12.47 -16.47 19.17
N GLN A 265 -12.51 -15.93 20.39
CA GLN A 265 -13.77 -15.65 21.10
C GLN A 265 -14.64 -14.65 20.34
N ARG A 266 -14.07 -13.55 19.86
CA ARG A 266 -14.80 -12.56 19.05
C ARG A 266 -15.34 -13.13 17.74
N ARG A 267 -14.57 -14.00 17.08
CA ARG A 267 -15.02 -14.70 15.87
C ARG A 267 -16.21 -15.62 16.14
N ASP A 268 -16.19 -16.34 17.27
CA ASP A 268 -17.29 -17.23 17.64
C ASP A 268 -18.58 -16.46 18.03
N GLU A 269 -18.44 -15.18 18.41
CA GLU A 269 -19.54 -14.25 18.71
C GLU A 269 -20.08 -13.52 17.46
N LEU A 270 -19.36 -13.59 16.32
CA LEU A 270 -19.87 -12.99 15.08
C LEU A 270 -21.22 -13.59 14.68
N PRO A 271 -22.16 -12.77 14.18
CA PRO A 271 -23.40 -13.28 13.59
C PRO A 271 -23.09 -14.15 12.35
N SER A 272 -24.13 -14.82 11.85
CA SER A 272 -23.97 -15.48 10.54
C SER A 272 -23.57 -14.46 9.47
N GLU A 273 -22.76 -14.93 8.50
CA GLU A 273 -22.28 -14.10 7.40
C GLU A 273 -23.44 -13.30 6.77
N PRO A 274 -23.30 -11.97 6.66
CA PRO A 274 -24.33 -11.13 6.05
C PRO A 274 -24.49 -11.46 4.56
N GLU A 275 -25.73 -11.42 4.05
CA GLU A 275 -25.93 -11.52 2.60
C GLU A 275 -25.39 -10.25 1.91
N GLU A 276 -24.68 -10.45 0.79
CA GLU A 276 -24.29 -9.34 -0.06
C GLU A 276 -25.53 -8.79 -0.79
N ALA A 277 -25.91 -7.56 -0.44
CA ALA A 277 -27.06 -6.89 -1.01
C ALA A 277 -26.65 -5.62 -1.76
N ASP A 278 -27.61 -5.05 -2.52
CA ASP A 278 -27.34 -3.87 -3.37
C ASP A 278 -27.20 -2.57 -2.57
N GLU A 279 -27.72 -2.50 -1.35
CA GLU A 279 -27.62 -1.30 -0.51
C GLU A 279 -26.19 -1.12 0.04
N LEU A 280 -25.73 0.13 0.09
CA LEU A 280 -24.37 0.44 0.51
C LEU A 280 -24.08 -0.01 1.96
N ALA A 281 -25.06 0.11 2.85
CA ALA A 281 -24.95 -0.36 4.24
C ALA A 281 -24.68 -1.87 4.33
N ASP A 282 -25.35 -2.67 3.51
CA ASP A 282 -25.17 -4.12 3.49
C ASP A 282 -23.83 -4.52 2.88
N ARG A 283 -23.37 -3.83 1.83
CA ARG A 283 -22.02 -4.02 1.27
C ARG A 283 -20.92 -3.67 2.27
N LEU A 284 -21.11 -2.60 3.06
CA LEU A 284 -20.19 -2.22 4.12
C LEU A 284 -20.15 -3.29 5.22
N ARG A 285 -21.32 -3.79 5.63
CA ARG A 285 -21.45 -4.86 6.63
C ARG A 285 -20.74 -6.13 6.18
N TYR A 286 -21.05 -6.58 4.95
CA TYR A 286 -20.43 -7.77 4.37
C TYR A 286 -18.88 -7.63 4.32
N ARG A 287 -18.40 -6.48 3.83
CA ARG A 287 -16.96 -6.26 3.70
C ARG A 287 -16.21 -6.22 5.03
N LEU A 288 -16.75 -5.53 6.04
CA LEU A 288 -16.11 -5.49 7.35
C LEU A 288 -16.22 -6.81 8.10
N TYR A 289 -17.28 -7.59 7.87
CA TYR A 289 -17.37 -8.97 8.34
C TYR A 289 -16.24 -9.84 7.73
N ASP A 290 -16.06 -9.78 6.41
CA ASP A 290 -14.98 -10.50 5.71
C ASP A 290 -13.58 -10.03 6.16
N ASP A 291 -13.38 -8.72 6.35
CA ASP A 291 -12.14 -8.15 6.89
C ASP A 291 -11.85 -8.67 8.32
N ALA A 292 -12.86 -8.76 9.20
CA ALA A 292 -12.72 -9.28 10.54
C ALA A 292 -12.40 -10.79 10.56
N GLU A 293 -13.14 -11.59 9.78
CA GLU A 293 -12.93 -13.04 9.70
C GLU A 293 -11.57 -13.39 9.07
N SER A 294 -11.20 -12.71 7.97
CA SER A 294 -9.92 -12.94 7.29
C SER A 294 -8.73 -12.47 8.12
N GLY A 295 -8.90 -11.45 8.95
CA GLY A 295 -7.86 -10.95 9.85
C GLY A 295 -7.30 -12.04 10.78
N VAL A 296 -8.14 -12.94 11.28
CA VAL A 296 -7.70 -14.05 12.15
C VAL A 296 -6.75 -15.00 11.40
N ARG A 297 -7.05 -15.32 10.14
CA ARG A 297 -6.19 -16.19 9.31
C ARG A 297 -4.81 -15.56 9.06
N ASN A 298 -4.75 -14.24 8.90
CA ASN A 298 -3.49 -13.53 8.69
C ASN A 298 -2.56 -13.58 9.90
N VAL A 299 -3.11 -13.76 11.11
CA VAL A 299 -2.30 -13.94 12.33
C VAL A 299 -1.60 -15.30 12.33
N ASP A 300 -2.30 -16.36 11.91
CA ASP A 300 -1.74 -17.72 11.84
C ASP A 300 -0.60 -17.79 10.80
N ASP A 301 -0.68 -17.02 9.72
CA ASP A 301 0.31 -16.96 8.65
C ASP A 301 1.46 -15.96 8.93
N ALA A 302 1.47 -15.30 10.08
CA ALA A 302 2.47 -14.30 10.40
C ALA A 302 3.87 -14.92 10.60
N GLY A 303 4.85 -14.41 9.89
CA GLY A 303 6.24 -14.96 9.84
C GLY A 303 7.08 -14.67 11.09
N GLY A 304 6.49 -14.72 12.30
CA GLY A 304 7.16 -14.58 13.58
C GLY A 304 6.36 -13.79 14.62
N PRO A 305 6.75 -13.87 15.94
CA PRO A 305 5.89 -13.42 17.02
C PRO A 305 5.57 -11.91 17.00
N ALA A 306 6.52 -11.05 16.68
CA ALA A 306 6.26 -9.61 16.55
C ALA A 306 5.26 -9.28 15.43
N ARG A 307 5.32 -10.01 14.31
CA ARG A 307 4.34 -9.85 13.22
C ARG A 307 2.98 -10.42 13.59
N ALA A 308 2.94 -11.52 14.34
CA ALA A 308 1.69 -12.07 14.86
C ALA A 308 0.96 -11.07 15.76
N VAL A 309 1.68 -10.36 16.65
CA VAL A 309 1.11 -9.28 17.46
C VAL A 309 0.55 -8.15 16.58
N LEU A 310 1.30 -7.68 15.57
CA LEU A 310 0.80 -6.61 14.68
C LEU A 310 -0.38 -7.06 13.81
N ALA A 311 -0.37 -8.29 13.31
CA ALA A 311 -1.48 -8.87 12.56
C ALA A 311 -2.72 -9.04 13.46
N ALA A 312 -2.54 -9.47 14.71
CA ALA A 312 -3.61 -9.53 15.69
C ALA A 312 -4.17 -8.13 16.01
N THR A 313 -3.32 -7.10 16.07
CA THR A 313 -3.76 -5.71 16.23
C THR A 313 -4.68 -5.29 15.08
N ASP A 314 -4.30 -5.58 13.85
CA ASP A 314 -5.12 -5.24 12.67
C ASP A 314 -6.44 -6.03 12.64
N ALA A 315 -6.41 -7.29 13.02
CA ALA A 315 -7.63 -8.12 13.18
C ALA A 315 -8.56 -7.55 14.27
N LEU A 316 -8.04 -7.14 15.43
CA LEU A 316 -8.82 -6.46 16.48
C LEU A 316 -9.48 -5.18 15.96
N VAL A 317 -8.75 -4.37 15.21
CA VAL A 317 -9.31 -3.19 14.53
C VAL A 317 -10.45 -3.59 13.61
N GLY A 318 -10.33 -4.69 12.86
CA GLY A 318 -11.38 -5.24 12.00
C GLY A 318 -12.66 -5.54 12.78
N PHE A 319 -12.58 -6.29 13.89
CA PHE A 319 -13.73 -6.61 14.75
C PHE A 319 -14.37 -5.36 15.36
N LEU A 320 -13.57 -4.48 15.94
CA LEU A 320 -14.07 -3.23 16.53
C LEU A 320 -14.69 -2.30 15.50
N ALA A 321 -14.17 -2.29 14.27
CA ALA A 321 -14.74 -1.53 13.16
C ALA A 321 -16.08 -2.10 12.70
N TYR A 322 -16.20 -3.43 12.66
CA TYR A 322 -17.46 -4.12 12.39
C TYR A 322 -18.53 -3.77 13.44
N ASP A 323 -18.21 -3.87 14.74
CA ASP A 323 -19.12 -3.51 15.82
C ASP A 323 -19.58 -2.04 15.76
N ARG A 324 -18.66 -1.12 15.43
CA ARG A 324 -18.98 0.30 15.26
C ARG A 324 -19.90 0.54 14.05
N LEU A 325 -19.67 -0.18 12.95
CA LEU A 325 -20.54 -0.09 11.79
C LEU A 325 -21.93 -0.61 12.11
N GLN A 326 -22.03 -1.76 12.78
CA GLN A 326 -23.31 -2.35 13.19
C GLN A 326 -24.11 -1.36 14.04
N SER A 327 -23.49 -0.78 15.09
CA SER A 327 -24.14 0.24 15.91
C SER A 327 -24.67 1.41 15.10
N ARG A 328 -23.93 1.92 14.13
CA ARG A 328 -24.38 3.02 13.25
C ARG A 328 -25.58 2.61 12.38
N ILE A 329 -25.57 1.37 11.85
CA ILE A 329 -26.68 0.83 11.05
C ILE A 329 -27.95 0.67 11.93
N ASP A 330 -27.79 0.17 13.14
CA ASP A 330 -28.87 -0.03 14.09
C ASP A 330 -29.48 1.31 14.55
N ASP A 331 -28.65 2.34 14.67
CA ASP A 331 -29.04 3.74 14.92
C ASP A 331 -29.72 4.41 13.70
N GLY A 332 -29.80 3.71 12.56
CA GLY A 332 -30.53 4.15 11.37
C GLY A 332 -29.66 4.79 10.28
N ASP A 333 -28.33 4.78 10.40
CA ASP A 333 -27.45 5.26 9.33
C ASP A 333 -27.53 4.33 8.11
N ARG A 334 -27.74 4.91 6.94
CA ARG A 334 -27.84 4.17 5.66
C ARG A 334 -26.71 4.53 4.70
N PHE A 335 -25.78 5.40 5.11
CA PHE A 335 -24.65 5.87 4.31
C PHE A 335 -25.06 6.37 2.92
N ARG A 336 -26.24 6.98 2.82
CA ARG A 336 -26.75 7.49 1.56
C ARG A 336 -25.92 8.67 1.08
N VAL A 337 -25.68 8.70 -0.23
CA VAL A 337 -25.05 9.79 -0.93
C VAL A 337 -26.03 10.33 -1.95
N GLU A 338 -26.43 11.57 -1.79
CA GLU A 338 -27.33 12.27 -2.69
C GLU A 338 -26.63 13.47 -3.35
N THR A 339 -25.62 14.01 -2.67
CA THR A 339 -24.90 15.20 -3.08
C THR A 339 -23.38 15.04 -2.98
N GLY A 340 -22.61 15.92 -3.65
CA GLY A 340 -21.18 16.01 -3.46
C GLY A 340 -20.75 16.47 -2.05
N GLU A 341 -21.66 17.12 -1.30
CA GLU A 341 -21.41 17.50 0.09
C GLU A 341 -21.36 16.27 1.00
N ASP A 342 -22.21 15.26 0.75
CA ASP A 342 -22.16 14.00 1.48
C ASP A 342 -20.80 13.29 1.28
N VAL A 343 -20.27 13.29 0.04
CA VAL A 343 -18.94 12.74 -0.26
C VAL A 343 -17.84 13.49 0.49
N ARG A 344 -17.90 14.84 0.47
CA ARG A 344 -16.93 15.66 1.22
C ARG A 344 -17.00 15.40 2.73
N ALA A 345 -18.20 15.26 3.28
CA ALA A 345 -18.39 14.99 4.70
C ALA A 345 -17.79 13.63 5.10
N MET A 346 -17.99 12.58 4.29
CA MET A 346 -17.43 11.25 4.56
C MET A 346 -15.91 11.23 4.44
N ARG A 347 -15.33 11.89 3.43
CA ARG A 347 -13.87 12.06 3.30
C ARG A 347 -13.30 12.81 4.52
N SER A 348 -13.91 13.94 4.88
CA SER A 348 -13.46 14.75 6.03
C SER A 348 -13.53 13.97 7.35
N ALA A 349 -14.59 13.16 7.54
CA ALA A 349 -14.72 12.30 8.72
C ALA A 349 -13.60 11.22 8.80
N ALA A 350 -13.19 10.68 7.66
CA ALA A 350 -12.08 9.72 7.60
C ALA A 350 -10.74 10.37 7.95
N LEU A 351 -10.44 11.53 7.36
CA LEU A 351 -9.23 12.31 7.65
C LEU A 351 -9.16 12.74 9.11
N GLU A 352 -10.28 13.21 9.67
CA GLU A 352 -10.37 13.61 11.07
C GLU A 352 -10.17 12.44 12.02
N ALA A 353 -10.76 11.27 11.73
CA ALA A 353 -10.58 10.08 12.55
C ALA A 353 -9.11 9.62 12.59
N ILE A 354 -8.39 9.69 11.45
CA ILE A 354 -6.96 9.36 11.38
C ILE A 354 -6.15 10.36 12.21
N ARG A 355 -6.41 11.67 12.07
CA ARG A 355 -5.71 12.73 12.81
C ARG A 355 -5.90 12.58 14.32
N THR A 356 -7.15 12.44 14.76
CA THR A 356 -7.51 12.24 16.16
C THR A 356 -6.82 11.03 16.75
N GLY A 357 -6.83 9.89 16.03
CA GLY A 357 -6.15 8.67 16.48
C GLY A 357 -4.65 8.86 16.70
N LEU A 358 -3.97 9.68 15.87
CA LEU A 358 -2.56 10.00 16.05
C LEU A 358 -2.29 10.95 17.22
N GLU A 359 -3.10 12.01 17.36
CA GLU A 359 -2.89 13.07 18.35
C GLU A 359 -3.18 12.60 19.79
N GLU A 360 -4.17 11.72 19.97
CA GLU A 360 -4.58 11.24 21.29
C GLU A 360 -3.76 10.07 21.83
N SER A 361 -2.85 9.50 21.04
CA SER A 361 -2.13 8.30 21.42
C SER A 361 -0.90 8.58 22.27
N SER A 362 -0.77 7.81 23.39
CA SER A 362 0.46 7.73 24.17
C SER A 362 1.55 6.84 23.53
N ARG A 363 1.19 6.05 22.50
CA ARG A 363 2.07 5.12 21.77
C ARG A 363 2.06 5.40 20.26
N PRO A 364 2.53 6.58 19.82
CA PRO A 364 2.31 7.08 18.45
C PRO A 364 2.92 6.17 17.36
N ALA A 365 4.00 5.45 17.63
CA ALA A 365 4.61 4.54 16.66
C ALA A 365 3.71 3.33 16.36
N LEU A 366 3.10 2.71 17.38
CA LEU A 366 2.17 1.59 17.21
C LEU A 366 0.90 2.08 16.48
N VAL A 367 0.30 3.17 16.97
CA VAL A 367 -0.93 3.72 16.37
C VAL A 367 -0.70 4.13 14.91
N ARG A 368 0.45 4.74 14.58
CA ARG A 368 0.80 5.10 13.20
C ARG A 368 0.86 3.87 12.29
N SER A 369 1.52 2.79 12.73
CA SER A 369 1.64 1.57 11.94
C SER A 369 0.29 0.91 11.64
N VAL A 370 -0.68 1.03 12.56
CA VAL A 370 -2.02 0.46 12.40
C VAL A 370 -2.94 1.39 11.60
N LEU A 371 -2.81 2.72 11.76
CA LEU A 371 -3.59 3.68 10.97
C LEU A 371 -3.19 3.73 9.48
N ALA A 372 -2.04 3.17 9.11
CA ALA A 372 -1.57 3.15 7.72
C ALA A 372 -2.59 2.51 6.76
N ASP A 373 -3.30 1.46 7.17
CA ASP A 373 -4.39 0.86 6.37
C ASP A 373 -5.56 1.83 6.14
N ALA A 374 -5.98 2.54 7.17
CA ALA A 374 -7.06 3.53 7.03
C ALA A 374 -6.65 4.69 6.10
N ALA A 375 -5.41 5.17 6.21
CA ALA A 375 -4.87 6.20 5.33
C ALA A 375 -4.77 5.73 3.88
N TRP A 376 -4.31 4.51 3.65
CA TRP A 376 -4.27 3.87 2.34
C TRP A 376 -5.68 3.77 1.70
N ARG A 377 -6.71 3.41 2.48
CA ARG A 377 -8.09 3.36 2.00
C ARG A 377 -8.61 4.74 1.56
N VAL A 378 -8.26 5.81 2.28
CA VAL A 378 -8.63 7.19 1.88
C VAL A 378 -7.92 7.56 0.59
N LEU A 379 -6.62 7.30 0.47
CA LEU A 379 -5.85 7.58 -0.76
C LEU A 379 -6.48 6.91 -1.97
N HIS A 380 -6.80 5.61 -1.88
CA HIS A 380 -7.44 4.90 -2.97
C HIS A 380 -8.87 5.37 -3.29
N ALA A 381 -9.60 5.89 -2.30
CA ALA A 381 -10.89 6.50 -2.55
C ALA A 381 -10.74 7.85 -3.30
N ASP A 382 -9.72 8.62 -2.94
CA ASP A 382 -9.35 9.87 -3.62
C ASP A 382 -8.93 9.59 -5.08
N ASP A 383 -8.06 8.60 -5.32
CA ASP A 383 -7.65 8.18 -6.67
C ASP A 383 -8.83 7.73 -7.54
N GLU A 384 -9.80 7.04 -6.95
CA GLU A 384 -11.00 6.60 -7.64
C GLU A 384 -11.90 7.78 -8.01
N LEU A 385 -12.04 8.77 -7.12
CA LEU A 385 -12.76 10.02 -7.41
C LEU A 385 -12.07 10.82 -8.51
N ALA A 386 -10.75 10.93 -8.50
CA ALA A 386 -9.97 11.67 -9.50
C ALA A 386 -10.12 11.10 -10.91
N ARG A 387 -10.44 9.81 -11.06
CA ARG A 387 -10.68 9.17 -12.37
C ARG A 387 -12.02 9.51 -13.02
N HIS A 388 -12.93 10.15 -12.31
CA HIS A 388 -14.17 10.60 -12.92
C HIS A 388 -13.94 11.84 -13.80
N HIS A 389 -14.33 11.75 -15.08
CA HIS A 389 -14.19 12.84 -16.06
C HIS A 389 -15.53 13.45 -16.48
N SER A 390 -16.63 13.00 -15.89
CA SER A 390 -18.00 13.46 -16.16
C SER A 390 -18.84 13.42 -14.89
N ASN A 391 -20.01 14.04 -14.92
CA ASN A 391 -20.98 13.90 -13.84
C ASN A 391 -21.24 12.43 -13.53
N VAL A 392 -21.40 12.09 -12.27
CA VAL A 392 -21.48 10.73 -11.80
C VAL A 392 -22.78 10.50 -11.03
N ARG A 393 -23.40 9.35 -11.23
CA ARG A 393 -24.54 8.94 -10.42
C ARG A 393 -24.09 8.50 -9.03
N PRO A 394 -24.91 8.65 -7.97
CA PRO A 394 -24.56 8.22 -6.61
C PRO A 394 -24.00 6.80 -6.52
N ARG A 395 -24.58 5.85 -7.26
CA ARG A 395 -24.06 4.46 -7.29
C ARG A 395 -22.64 4.33 -7.84
N GLY A 396 -22.24 5.20 -8.74
CA GLY A 396 -20.87 5.23 -9.26
C GLY A 396 -19.83 5.65 -8.23
N LEU A 397 -20.26 6.19 -7.10
CA LEU A 397 -19.39 6.62 -5.98
C LEU A 397 -19.36 5.60 -4.82
N HIS A 398 -20.12 4.51 -4.91
CA HIS A 398 -20.27 3.55 -3.81
C HIS A 398 -18.92 2.98 -3.33
N ASP A 399 -17.98 2.73 -4.22
CA ASP A 399 -16.68 2.17 -3.86
C ASP A 399 -15.81 3.19 -3.10
N SER A 400 -15.74 4.43 -3.57
CA SER A 400 -15.05 5.51 -2.86
C SER A 400 -15.68 5.77 -1.48
N ILE A 401 -17.01 5.83 -1.41
CA ILE A 401 -17.75 6.01 -0.16
C ILE A 401 -17.49 4.86 0.80
N ARG A 402 -17.55 3.62 0.32
CA ARG A 402 -17.25 2.43 1.11
C ARG A 402 -15.86 2.52 1.74
N ARG A 403 -14.86 2.96 0.97
CA ARG A 403 -13.48 3.15 1.46
C ARG A 403 -13.40 4.23 2.54
N TYR A 404 -14.05 5.39 2.37
CA TYR A 404 -14.07 6.45 3.38
C TYR A 404 -14.76 6.02 4.67
N VAL A 405 -15.92 5.36 4.58
CA VAL A 405 -16.63 4.86 5.75
C VAL A 405 -15.82 3.80 6.47
N THR A 406 -15.25 2.84 5.74
CA THR A 406 -14.37 1.81 6.31
C THR A 406 -13.15 2.44 6.98
N ALA A 407 -12.47 3.40 6.33
CA ALA A 407 -11.36 4.13 6.93
C ALA A 407 -11.75 4.83 8.23
N THR A 408 -12.94 5.46 8.25
CA THR A 408 -13.46 6.16 9.44
C THR A 408 -13.67 5.20 10.62
N VAL A 409 -14.35 4.06 10.40
CA VAL A 409 -14.66 3.13 11.51
C VAL A 409 -13.41 2.40 11.97
N ARG A 410 -12.50 2.04 11.07
CA ARG A 410 -11.20 1.46 11.41
C ARG A 410 -10.35 2.45 12.21
N ALA A 411 -10.14 3.67 11.73
CA ALA A 411 -9.35 4.68 12.41
C ALA A 411 -9.86 4.96 13.84
N LYS A 412 -11.18 5.06 14.01
CA LYS A 412 -11.80 5.21 15.35
C LYS A 412 -11.65 3.98 16.25
N SER A 413 -11.32 2.82 15.71
CA SER A 413 -11.13 1.58 16.45
C SER A 413 -9.68 1.36 16.88
N VAL A 414 -8.72 2.02 16.21
CA VAL A 414 -7.29 1.86 16.47
C VAL A 414 -6.88 2.16 17.93
N PRO A 415 -7.31 3.25 18.59
CA PRO A 415 -6.91 3.51 19.96
C PRO A 415 -7.26 2.35 20.91
N THR A 416 -8.49 1.86 20.84
CA THR A 416 -8.96 0.73 21.71
C THR A 416 -8.21 -0.58 21.40
N ALA A 417 -7.93 -0.86 20.12
CA ALA A 417 -7.15 -2.03 19.74
C ALA A 417 -5.70 -1.93 20.26
N CYS A 418 -5.07 -0.77 20.10
CA CYS A 418 -3.71 -0.55 20.60
C CYS A 418 -3.61 -0.63 22.13
N GLU A 419 -4.62 -0.17 22.89
CA GLU A 419 -4.67 -0.34 24.34
C GLU A 419 -4.67 -1.83 24.72
N GLN A 420 -5.51 -2.66 24.09
CA GLN A 420 -5.54 -4.12 24.35
C GLN A 420 -4.20 -4.79 24.01
N VAL A 421 -3.52 -4.33 22.97
CA VAL A 421 -2.20 -4.86 22.60
C VAL A 421 -1.12 -4.42 23.56
N VAL A 422 -1.15 -3.18 24.05
CA VAL A 422 -0.23 -2.71 25.09
C VAL A 422 -0.43 -3.54 26.37
N ASP A 423 -1.67 -3.76 26.81
CA ASP A 423 -1.98 -4.59 27.98
C ASP A 423 -1.48 -6.04 27.82
N ALA A 424 -1.51 -6.60 26.60
CA ALA A 424 -0.99 -7.94 26.33
C ALA A 424 0.55 -8.00 26.29
N LEU A 425 1.23 -6.90 25.99
CA LEU A 425 2.70 -6.80 25.93
C LEU A 425 3.33 -6.46 27.29
N GLU A 426 2.59 -5.86 28.23
CA GLU A 426 3.03 -5.47 29.58
C GLU A 426 2.70 -6.56 30.62
#